data_74bd2422109001bbf9a2b951a291179f
#
_entry.id   74bd2422109001bbf9a2b951a291179f
#
_cell.length_a   1.000
_cell.length_b   1.000
_cell.length_c   1.000
_cell.angle_alpha   90.00
_cell.angle_beta   90.00
_cell.angle_gamma   90.00
#
_symmetry.space_group_name_H-M   'P 1'
#
loop_
_entity.id
_entity.type
_entity.pdbx_description
1 polymer ?
#
loop_
_entity_poly.entity_id
_entity_poly.type
_entity_poly.pdbx_seq_one_letter_code
_entity_poly.pdbx_strand_id
1 'polypeptide(L)'
;FRRVLFRSLVALFVTFNILKININICVIGSTVLSILLFWKQLKAKNLRELISTGAADSIHMSLTVAAICGFAGVVTNTEAFTTMLNAITGINMSPMLICAVVVAVMCMLTGGSSTGQLISLPLIAPKLLDLGLNVNAIHRIACFAATTLDSMPYSGAILMLLPMCRMKLREIYPPMFITTVIATTCGTAAVIVMCAL
;
A
#
# COMPACT_ATOMS: atom_id res chain seq x y z
N PHE A 1 -19.82 -2.03 -20.18
CA PHE A 1 -19.46 -1.29 -18.97
C PHE A 1 -17.96 -1.45 -18.61
N ARG A 2 -17.47 -2.68 -18.37
CA ARG A 2 -16.07 -2.95 -18.00
C ARG A 2 -15.02 -2.41 -18.99
N ARG A 3 -15.26 -2.54 -20.31
CA ARG A 3 -14.31 -2.07 -21.34
C ARG A 3 -14.14 -0.55 -21.39
N VAL A 4 -15.17 0.20 -21.06
CA VAL A 4 -15.14 1.67 -21.09
C VAL A 4 -14.49 2.22 -19.81
N LEU A 5 -14.77 1.60 -18.65
CA LEU A 5 -14.12 1.92 -17.39
C LEU A 5 -12.58 1.69 -17.50
N PHE A 6 -12.19 0.59 -18.14
CA PHE A 6 -10.79 0.28 -18.37
C PHE A 6 -10.10 1.36 -19.24
N ARG A 7 -10.78 1.91 -20.25
CA ARG A 7 -10.24 2.99 -21.09
C ARG A 7 -9.91 4.26 -20.32
N SER A 8 -10.74 4.68 -19.38
CA SER A 8 -10.46 5.87 -18.56
C SER A 8 -9.30 5.66 -17.60
N LEU A 9 -9.17 4.44 -17.02
CA LEU A 9 -8.02 4.09 -16.19
C LEU A 9 -6.73 4.02 -17.00
N VAL A 10 -6.77 3.43 -18.21
CA VAL A 10 -5.60 3.41 -19.10
C VAL A 10 -5.22 4.83 -19.53
N ALA A 11 -6.18 5.69 -19.85
CA ALA A 11 -5.92 7.08 -20.17
C ALA A 11 -5.23 7.82 -19.02
N LEU A 12 -5.68 7.61 -17.78
CA LEU A 12 -5.05 8.17 -16.58
C LEU A 12 -3.61 7.67 -16.44
N PHE A 13 -3.40 6.36 -16.60
CA PHE A 13 -2.08 5.76 -16.46
C PHE A 13 -1.11 6.26 -17.54
N VAL A 14 -1.57 6.36 -18.78
CA VAL A 14 -0.78 6.86 -19.92
C VAL A 14 -0.44 8.34 -19.73
N THR A 15 -1.42 9.19 -19.39
CA THR A 15 -1.18 10.62 -19.19
C THR A 15 -0.24 10.88 -18.03
N PHE A 16 -0.36 10.15 -16.92
CA PHE A 16 0.52 10.29 -15.78
C PHE A 16 1.95 9.81 -16.06
N ASN A 17 2.12 8.60 -16.64
CA ASN A 17 3.45 8.00 -16.80
C ASN A 17 4.20 8.50 -18.03
N ILE A 18 3.50 8.73 -19.16
CA ILE A 18 4.14 9.11 -20.43
C ILE A 18 4.28 10.64 -20.53
N LEU A 19 3.21 11.38 -20.22
CA LEU A 19 3.22 12.84 -20.34
C LEU A 19 3.76 13.54 -19.08
N LYS A 20 4.01 12.79 -17.98
CA LYS A 20 4.52 13.32 -16.69
C LYS A 20 3.76 14.55 -16.21
N ILE A 21 2.45 14.61 -16.48
CA ILE A 21 1.55 15.69 -16.06
C ILE A 21 1.25 15.50 -14.56
N ASN A 22 1.00 16.60 -13.88
CA ASN A 22 0.65 16.60 -12.46
C ASN A 22 -0.54 15.65 -12.19
N ILE A 23 -0.39 14.76 -11.21
CA ILE A 23 -1.38 13.71 -10.91
C ILE A 23 -2.80 14.26 -10.70
N ASN A 24 -2.93 15.44 -10.08
CA ASN A 24 -4.22 16.08 -9.85
C ASN A 24 -4.94 16.41 -11.16
N ILE A 25 -4.21 16.90 -12.16
CA ILE A 25 -4.75 17.23 -13.49
C ILE A 25 -5.15 15.95 -14.21
N CYS A 26 -4.34 14.89 -14.11
CA CYS A 26 -4.65 13.59 -14.70
C CYS A 26 -5.93 12.96 -14.10
N VAL A 27 -6.09 13.06 -12.78
CA VAL A 27 -7.30 12.55 -12.09
C VAL A 27 -8.53 13.33 -12.49
N ILE A 28 -8.48 14.67 -12.53
CA ILE A 28 -9.59 15.50 -12.97
C ILE A 28 -9.94 15.21 -14.43
N GLY A 29 -8.93 15.16 -15.30
CA GLY A 29 -9.11 14.86 -16.72
C GLY A 29 -9.72 13.47 -16.96
N SER A 30 -9.27 12.44 -16.25
CA SER A 30 -9.84 11.09 -16.36
C SER A 30 -11.26 11.00 -15.83
N THR A 31 -11.60 11.79 -14.79
CA THR A 31 -12.96 11.88 -14.26
C THR A 31 -13.89 12.54 -15.27
N VAL A 32 -13.48 13.65 -15.86
CA VAL A 32 -14.25 14.34 -16.94
C VAL A 32 -14.41 13.40 -18.13
N LEU A 33 -13.36 12.72 -18.56
CA LEU A 33 -13.42 11.74 -19.64
C LEU A 33 -14.42 10.61 -19.33
N SER A 34 -14.40 10.10 -18.10
CA SER A 34 -15.34 9.07 -17.65
C SER A 34 -16.80 9.57 -17.73
N ILE A 35 -17.06 10.80 -17.26
CA ILE A 35 -18.40 11.42 -17.35
C ILE A 35 -18.84 11.55 -18.79
N LEU A 36 -17.98 11.99 -19.70
CA LEU A 36 -18.29 12.13 -21.12
C LEU A 36 -18.58 10.78 -21.78
N LEU A 37 -17.76 9.77 -21.51
CA LEU A 37 -17.95 8.43 -22.07
C LEU A 37 -19.22 7.73 -21.57
N PHE A 38 -19.62 8.01 -20.35
CA PHE A 38 -20.81 7.41 -19.72
C PHE A 38 -22.04 8.34 -19.75
N TRP A 39 -21.99 9.47 -20.47
CA TRP A 39 -23.02 10.49 -20.47
C TRP A 39 -24.43 9.94 -20.72
N LYS A 40 -24.59 9.03 -21.68
CA LYS A 40 -25.89 8.40 -21.98
C LYS A 40 -26.44 7.56 -20.83
N GLN A 41 -25.55 6.90 -20.09
CA GLN A 41 -25.91 6.05 -18.95
C GLN A 41 -26.13 6.87 -17.67
N LEU A 42 -25.41 7.97 -17.53
CA LEU A 42 -25.54 8.91 -16.42
C LEU A 42 -26.83 9.73 -16.50
N LYS A 43 -27.33 10.05 -17.71
CA LYS A 43 -28.63 10.65 -17.89
C LYS A 43 -29.80 9.79 -17.40
N ALA A 44 -29.63 8.46 -17.41
CA ALA A 44 -30.64 7.51 -16.91
C ALA A 44 -30.60 7.35 -15.38
N LYS A 45 -29.55 7.79 -14.72
CA LYS A 45 -29.39 7.81 -13.27
C LYS A 45 -29.19 9.24 -12.79
N ASN A 46 -29.65 9.53 -11.58
CA ASN A 46 -29.52 10.84 -10.96
C ASN A 46 -28.05 11.20 -10.76
N LEU A 47 -27.46 11.97 -11.68
CA LEU A 47 -26.03 12.34 -11.66
C LEU A 47 -25.63 13.00 -10.32
N ARG A 48 -26.54 13.79 -9.73
CA ARG A 48 -26.34 14.42 -8.43
C ARG A 48 -26.15 13.39 -7.31
N GLU A 49 -26.97 12.36 -7.31
CA GLU A 49 -26.89 11.28 -6.31
C GLU A 49 -25.60 10.48 -6.47
N LEU A 50 -25.19 10.20 -7.71
CA LEU A 50 -23.95 9.47 -8.00
C LEU A 50 -22.71 10.25 -7.54
N ILE A 51 -22.67 11.56 -7.79
CA ILE A 51 -21.58 12.44 -7.35
C ILE A 51 -21.58 12.54 -5.82
N SER A 52 -22.74 12.70 -5.20
CA SER A 52 -22.87 12.80 -3.74
C SER A 52 -22.39 11.51 -3.05
N THR A 53 -22.80 10.35 -3.58
CA THR A 53 -22.35 9.05 -3.03
C THR A 53 -20.85 8.86 -3.22
N GLY A 54 -20.32 9.14 -4.41
CA GLY A 54 -18.89 9.04 -4.67
C GLY A 54 -18.05 9.99 -3.81
N ALA A 55 -18.54 11.20 -3.54
CA ALA A 55 -17.89 12.13 -2.62
C ALA A 55 -17.91 11.63 -1.17
N ALA A 56 -19.05 11.09 -0.71
CA ALA A 56 -19.16 10.50 0.62
C ALA A 56 -18.23 9.31 0.80
N ASP A 57 -18.17 8.41 -0.18
CA ASP A 57 -17.25 7.26 -0.17
C ASP A 57 -15.78 7.71 -0.15
N SER A 58 -15.43 8.75 -0.92
CA SER A 58 -14.07 9.31 -0.94
C SER A 58 -13.67 9.91 0.42
N ILE A 59 -14.60 10.62 1.08
CA ILE A 59 -14.38 11.17 2.42
C ILE A 59 -14.17 10.04 3.42
N HIS A 60 -15.01 9.00 3.37
CA HIS A 60 -14.89 7.85 4.26
C HIS A 60 -13.53 7.15 4.11
N MET A 61 -13.08 6.92 2.88
CA MET A 61 -11.75 6.33 2.62
C MET A 61 -10.63 7.24 3.12
N SER A 62 -10.70 8.55 2.88
CA SER A 62 -9.71 9.52 3.35
C SER A 62 -9.62 9.57 4.87
N LEU A 63 -10.76 9.56 5.57
CA LEU A 63 -10.80 9.51 7.04
C LEU A 63 -10.21 8.20 7.58
N THR A 64 -10.47 7.08 6.92
CA THR A 64 -9.90 5.78 7.31
C THR A 64 -8.37 5.82 7.21
N VAL A 65 -7.82 6.32 6.11
CA VAL A 65 -6.37 6.48 5.94
C VAL A 65 -5.80 7.44 6.97
N ALA A 66 -6.46 8.58 7.21
CA ALA A 66 -6.04 9.55 8.21
C ALA A 66 -6.02 8.97 9.63
N ALA A 67 -7.03 8.18 9.99
CA ALA A 67 -7.09 7.50 11.29
C ALA A 67 -5.95 6.48 11.44
N ILE A 68 -5.67 5.69 10.41
CA ILE A 68 -4.55 4.73 10.41
C ILE A 68 -3.21 5.47 10.54
N CYS A 69 -3.00 6.54 9.78
CA CYS A 69 -1.78 7.35 9.88
C CYS A 69 -1.65 8.03 11.26
N GLY A 70 -2.76 8.49 11.83
CA GLY A 70 -2.79 9.06 13.18
C GLY A 70 -2.41 8.02 14.24
N PHE A 71 -3.01 6.83 14.18
CA PHE A 71 -2.65 5.71 15.07
C PHE A 71 -1.17 5.35 14.94
N ALA A 72 -0.68 5.22 13.72
CA ALA A 72 0.71 4.95 13.45
C ALA A 72 1.64 6.03 14.02
N GLY A 73 1.27 7.32 13.90
CA GLY A 73 1.99 8.42 14.51
C GLY A 73 2.06 8.33 16.04
N VAL A 74 1.00 7.87 16.69
CA VAL A 74 1.02 7.62 18.13
C VAL A 74 1.97 6.47 18.48
N VAL A 75 1.87 5.35 17.79
CA VAL A 75 2.71 4.16 18.04
C VAL A 75 4.19 4.47 17.89
N THR A 76 4.58 5.23 16.86
CA THR A 76 5.99 5.58 16.61
C THR A 76 6.61 6.47 17.69
N ASN A 77 5.80 7.19 18.45
CA ASN A 77 6.25 8.02 19.57
C ASN A 77 6.28 7.26 20.91
N THR A 78 6.00 5.96 20.93
CA THR A 78 6.08 5.16 22.15
C THR A 78 7.50 4.62 22.39
N GLU A 79 7.89 4.51 23.67
CA GLU A 79 9.17 3.87 24.05
C GLU A 79 9.23 2.39 23.61
N ALA A 80 8.09 1.71 23.58
CA ALA A 80 8.01 0.34 23.08
C ALA A 80 8.46 0.23 21.62
N PHE A 81 8.08 1.21 20.79
CA PHE A 81 8.48 1.24 19.39
C PHE A 81 10.00 1.44 19.23
N THR A 82 10.59 2.41 19.93
CA THR A 82 12.03 2.67 19.90
C THR A 82 12.83 1.49 20.43
N THR A 83 12.36 0.83 21.48
CA THR A 83 12.96 -0.39 22.03
C THR A 83 12.94 -1.53 21.01
N MET A 84 11.82 -1.77 20.35
CA MET A 84 11.67 -2.77 19.29
C MET A 84 12.62 -2.47 18.12
N LEU A 85 12.71 -1.23 17.70
CA LEU A 85 13.56 -0.79 16.59
C LEU A 85 15.03 -0.97 16.93
N ASN A 86 15.46 -0.61 18.15
CA ASN A 86 16.80 -0.82 18.64
C ASN A 86 17.14 -2.31 18.78
N ALA A 87 16.19 -3.13 19.23
CA ALA A 87 16.39 -4.58 19.31
C ALA A 87 16.65 -5.19 17.93
N ILE A 88 15.83 -4.83 16.92
CA ILE A 88 15.98 -5.34 15.54
C ILE A 88 17.30 -4.84 14.92
N THR A 89 17.63 -3.56 15.09
CA THR A 89 18.84 -2.98 14.51
C THR A 89 20.12 -3.35 15.27
N GLY A 90 20.01 -3.82 16.51
CA GLY A 90 21.13 -4.35 17.32
C GLY A 90 21.53 -5.77 16.98
N ILE A 91 20.72 -6.49 16.20
CA ILE A 91 21.08 -7.84 15.72
C ILE A 91 22.14 -7.69 14.61
N ASN A 92 23.20 -8.48 14.69
CA ASN A 92 24.25 -8.56 13.66
C ASN A 92 23.71 -9.22 12.38
N MET A 93 22.86 -8.52 11.66
CA MET A 93 22.29 -8.93 10.36
C MET A 93 22.80 -8.02 9.25
N SER A 94 22.77 -8.52 8.01
CA SER A 94 23.09 -7.64 6.88
C SER A 94 22.11 -6.46 6.81
N PRO A 95 22.58 -5.25 6.45
CA PRO A 95 21.71 -4.07 6.37
C PRO A 95 20.47 -4.26 5.49
N MET A 96 20.57 -5.12 4.46
CA MET A 96 19.44 -5.47 3.58
C MET A 96 18.36 -6.26 4.32
N LEU A 97 18.77 -7.21 5.18
CA LEU A 97 17.83 -7.98 6.01
C LEU A 97 17.18 -7.10 7.08
N ILE A 98 17.93 -6.18 7.69
CA ILE A 98 17.37 -5.20 8.64
C ILE A 98 16.27 -4.39 7.96
N CYS A 99 16.52 -3.87 6.75
CA CYS A 99 15.53 -3.17 5.96
C CYS A 99 14.26 -4.01 5.75
N ALA A 100 14.41 -5.23 5.28
CA ALA A 100 13.29 -6.13 5.01
C ALA A 100 12.47 -6.44 6.27
N VAL A 101 13.15 -6.80 7.36
CA VAL A 101 12.46 -7.18 8.61
C VAL A 101 11.73 -5.99 9.24
N VAL A 102 12.38 -4.82 9.34
CA VAL A 102 11.74 -3.64 9.93
C VAL A 102 10.52 -3.22 9.13
N VAL A 103 10.63 -3.15 7.80
CA VAL A 103 9.51 -2.77 6.95
C VAL A 103 8.37 -3.80 7.04
N ALA A 104 8.67 -5.09 6.99
CA ALA A 104 7.66 -6.15 7.09
C ALA A 104 6.92 -6.11 8.44
N VAL A 105 7.65 -5.97 9.55
CA VAL A 105 7.06 -5.87 10.90
C VAL A 105 6.18 -4.62 11.02
N MET A 106 6.62 -3.48 10.47
CA MET A 106 5.82 -2.25 10.49
C MET A 106 4.54 -2.38 9.67
N CYS A 107 4.60 -3.02 8.50
CA CYS A 107 3.43 -3.30 7.69
C CYS A 107 2.47 -4.28 8.39
N MET A 108 3.02 -5.25 9.12
CA MET A 108 2.23 -6.14 9.98
C MET A 108 1.50 -5.35 11.06
N LEU A 109 2.19 -4.50 11.83
CA LEU A 109 1.60 -3.74 12.93
C LEU A 109 0.52 -2.75 12.45
N THR A 110 0.75 -2.10 11.32
CA THR A 110 -0.19 -1.12 10.76
C THR A 110 -1.31 -1.76 9.93
N GLY A 111 -1.19 -3.05 9.59
CA GLY A 111 -2.15 -3.74 8.73
C GLY A 111 -2.23 -3.21 7.30
N GLY A 112 -1.16 -2.55 6.82
CA GLY A 112 -1.11 -2.00 5.47
C GLY A 112 0.31 -1.69 4.99
N SER A 113 0.62 -2.12 3.77
CA SER A 113 1.94 -1.95 3.14
C SER A 113 2.35 -0.48 2.99
N SER A 114 1.47 0.38 2.50
CA SER A 114 1.76 1.80 2.30
C SER A 114 2.00 2.53 3.62
N THR A 115 1.17 2.28 4.62
CA THR A 115 1.29 2.91 5.94
C THR A 115 2.56 2.47 6.66
N GLY A 116 2.84 1.17 6.63
CA GLY A 116 4.06 0.62 7.21
C GLY A 116 5.33 1.19 6.59
N GLN A 117 5.37 1.36 5.26
CA GLN A 117 6.49 2.01 4.57
C GLN A 117 6.65 3.48 4.94
N LEU A 118 5.55 4.25 4.94
CA LEU A 118 5.57 5.68 5.28
C LEU A 118 6.12 5.95 6.68
N ILE A 119 5.94 5.00 7.60
CA ILE A 119 6.44 5.11 8.97
C ILE A 119 7.87 4.58 9.07
N SER A 120 8.15 3.40 8.54
CA SER A 120 9.44 2.74 8.72
C SER A 120 10.57 3.41 7.96
N LEU A 121 10.35 3.80 6.69
CA LEU A 121 11.42 4.31 5.84
C LEU A 121 12.10 5.58 6.39
N PRO A 122 11.38 6.64 6.81
CA PRO A 122 12.02 7.83 7.39
C PRO A 122 12.87 7.51 8.62
N LEU A 123 12.52 6.47 9.38
CA LEU A 123 13.21 6.10 10.61
C LEU A 123 14.47 5.28 10.36
N ILE A 124 14.44 4.37 9.38
CA ILE A 124 15.55 3.43 9.16
C ILE A 124 16.45 3.82 7.98
N ALA A 125 15.94 4.56 6.98
CA ALA A 125 16.70 4.89 5.78
C ALA A 125 18.01 5.64 6.09
N PRO A 126 18.06 6.66 6.98
CA PRO A 126 19.32 7.31 7.33
C PRO A 126 20.36 6.31 7.83
N LYS A 127 19.98 5.44 8.76
CA LYS A 127 20.86 4.43 9.33
C LYS A 127 21.34 3.39 8.30
N LEU A 128 20.48 3.00 7.36
CA LEU A 128 20.84 2.08 6.28
C LEU A 128 21.79 2.70 5.27
N LEU A 129 21.66 3.99 5.01
CA LEU A 129 22.57 4.77 4.16
C LEU A 129 23.95 4.88 4.81
N ASP A 130 23.99 5.16 6.13
CA ASP A 130 25.26 5.21 6.90
C ASP A 130 25.96 3.84 6.89
N LEU A 131 25.21 2.74 6.82
CA LEU A 131 25.74 1.38 6.66
C LEU A 131 26.14 1.04 5.21
N GLY A 132 26.08 2.01 4.29
CA GLY A 132 26.53 1.88 2.91
C GLY A 132 25.52 1.27 1.93
N LEU A 133 24.24 1.12 2.31
CA LEU A 133 23.22 0.67 1.37
C LEU A 133 22.88 1.77 0.34
N ASN A 134 22.72 1.34 -0.93
CA ASN A 134 22.28 2.22 -1.98
C ASN A 134 20.76 2.51 -1.84
N VAL A 135 20.34 3.75 -2.10
CA VAL A 135 18.94 4.20 -2.09
C VAL A 135 18.04 3.29 -2.94
N ASN A 136 18.51 2.88 -4.11
CA ASN A 136 17.76 1.98 -4.99
C ASN A 136 17.56 0.59 -4.38
N ALA A 137 18.54 0.07 -3.65
CA ALA A 137 18.43 -1.21 -2.96
C ALA A 137 17.42 -1.10 -1.80
N ILE A 138 17.51 -0.04 -0.99
CA ILE A 138 16.55 0.25 0.09
C ILE A 138 15.12 0.29 -0.48
N HIS A 139 14.92 1.04 -1.55
CA HIS A 139 13.60 1.19 -2.18
C HIS A 139 13.05 -0.16 -2.68
N ARG A 140 13.85 -0.94 -3.41
CA ARG A 140 13.43 -2.24 -3.94
C ARG A 140 13.08 -3.23 -2.82
N ILE A 141 13.96 -3.36 -1.83
CA ILE A 141 13.76 -4.26 -0.69
C ILE A 141 12.51 -3.84 0.10
N ALA A 142 12.36 -2.54 0.39
CA ALA A 142 11.21 -2.03 1.11
C ALA A 142 9.88 -2.28 0.38
N CYS A 143 9.84 -2.10 -0.93
CA CYS A 143 8.64 -2.36 -1.72
C CYS A 143 8.19 -3.82 -1.65
N PHE A 144 9.12 -4.77 -1.75
CA PHE A 144 8.80 -6.19 -1.64
C PHE A 144 8.51 -6.61 -0.20
N ALA A 145 9.32 -6.19 0.75
CA ALA A 145 9.14 -6.50 2.16
C ALA A 145 7.79 -6.00 2.71
N ALA A 146 7.31 -4.85 2.24
CA ALA A 146 6.04 -4.29 2.67
C ALA A 146 4.83 -5.16 2.33
N THR A 147 4.92 -5.97 1.30
CA THR A 147 3.83 -6.86 0.88
C THR A 147 3.87 -8.22 1.56
N THR A 148 4.88 -8.51 2.38
CA THR A 148 5.03 -9.83 3.02
C THR A 148 4.06 -10.04 4.16
N LEU A 149 3.95 -9.09 5.06
CA LEU A 149 3.16 -9.20 6.30
C LEU A 149 2.00 -8.20 6.38
N ASP A 150 1.64 -7.52 5.29
CA ASP A 150 0.52 -6.57 5.25
C ASP A 150 -0.85 -7.27 5.25
N SER A 151 -0.89 -8.53 4.84
CA SER A 151 -2.12 -9.32 4.68
C SER A 151 -2.43 -10.18 5.92
N MET A 152 -2.26 -9.61 7.11
CA MET A 152 -2.67 -10.25 8.36
C MET A 152 -4.21 -10.29 8.49
N PRO A 153 -4.78 -11.22 9.28
CA PRO A 153 -6.24 -11.39 9.39
C PRO A 153 -7.00 -10.13 9.79
N TYR A 154 -6.34 -9.21 10.46
CA TYR A 154 -6.86 -7.91 10.91
C TYR A 154 -6.60 -6.78 9.92
N SER A 155 -5.96 -7.04 8.77
CA SER A 155 -5.69 -5.97 7.80
C SER A 155 -6.99 -5.44 7.20
N GLY A 156 -7.03 -4.13 6.99
CA GLY A 156 -8.21 -3.45 6.44
C GLY A 156 -8.64 -4.01 5.09
N ALA A 157 -7.69 -4.41 4.24
CA ALA A 157 -7.95 -5.00 2.94
C ALA A 157 -8.74 -6.32 3.05
N ILE A 158 -8.33 -7.22 3.97
CA ILE A 158 -9.02 -8.49 4.20
C ILE A 158 -10.41 -8.26 4.78
N LEU A 159 -10.50 -7.38 5.80
CA LEU A 159 -11.79 -7.07 6.43
C LEU A 159 -12.80 -6.46 5.47
N MET A 160 -12.36 -5.69 4.47
CA MET A 160 -13.23 -5.18 3.41
C MET A 160 -13.59 -6.26 2.38
N LEU A 161 -12.70 -7.19 2.10
CA LEU A 161 -12.91 -8.25 1.10
C LEU A 161 -13.96 -9.26 1.56
N LEU A 162 -13.98 -9.62 2.86
CA LEU A 162 -14.87 -10.64 3.43
C LEU A 162 -16.35 -10.39 3.12
N PRO A 163 -16.94 -9.22 3.43
CA PRO A 163 -18.34 -8.96 3.14
C PRO A 163 -18.63 -8.87 1.63
N MET A 164 -17.66 -8.39 0.83
CA MET A 164 -17.81 -8.30 -0.62
C MET A 164 -17.89 -9.69 -1.28
N CYS A 165 -17.09 -10.64 -0.81
CA CYS A 165 -17.06 -12.02 -1.30
C CYS A 165 -18.10 -12.90 -0.62
N ARG A 166 -18.75 -12.44 0.45
CA ARG A 166 -19.68 -13.23 1.29
C ARG A 166 -19.04 -14.52 1.81
N MET A 167 -17.76 -14.48 2.12
CA MET A 167 -16.97 -15.63 2.60
C MET A 167 -16.51 -15.39 4.04
N LYS A 168 -16.24 -16.49 4.74
CA LYS A 168 -15.68 -16.42 6.10
C LYS A 168 -14.16 -16.33 6.04
N LEU A 169 -13.56 -15.64 7.02
CA LEU A 169 -12.10 -15.50 7.12
C LEU A 169 -11.39 -16.86 7.06
N ARG A 170 -11.96 -17.88 7.71
CA ARG A 170 -11.40 -19.24 7.75
C ARG A 170 -11.29 -19.92 6.40
N GLU A 171 -12.13 -19.53 5.46
CA GLU A 171 -12.16 -20.09 4.09
C GLU A 171 -11.18 -19.39 3.16
N ILE A 172 -11.06 -18.08 3.28
CA ILE A 172 -10.21 -17.24 2.41
C ILE A 172 -8.76 -17.21 2.90
N TYR A 173 -8.53 -17.20 4.22
CA TYR A 173 -7.23 -16.89 4.78
C TYR A 173 -6.13 -17.89 4.43
N PRO A 174 -6.33 -19.23 4.44
CA PRO A 174 -5.27 -20.18 4.11
C PRO A 174 -4.67 -19.99 2.70
N PRO A 175 -5.45 -19.91 1.61
CA PRO A 175 -4.89 -19.65 0.29
C PRO A 175 -4.29 -18.25 0.17
N MET A 176 -4.86 -17.24 0.83
CA MET A 176 -4.28 -15.90 0.88
C MET A 176 -2.92 -15.89 1.58
N PHE A 177 -2.80 -16.56 2.71
CA PHE A 177 -1.53 -16.65 3.44
C PHE A 177 -0.41 -17.23 2.57
N ILE A 178 -0.70 -18.27 1.81
CA ILE A 178 0.28 -18.86 0.89
C ILE A 178 0.69 -17.87 -0.19
N THR A 179 -0.27 -17.19 -0.82
CA THR A 179 0.00 -16.30 -1.95
C THR A 179 0.57 -14.95 -1.54
N THR A 180 0.14 -14.39 -0.40
CA THR A 180 0.57 -13.06 0.03
C THR A 180 1.72 -13.09 1.03
N VAL A 181 1.82 -14.09 1.89
CA VAL A 181 2.91 -14.15 2.87
C VAL A 181 4.07 -15.01 2.37
N ILE A 182 3.81 -16.25 2.00
CA ILE A 182 4.90 -17.18 1.61
C ILE A 182 5.52 -16.74 0.27
N ALA A 183 4.70 -16.51 -0.76
CA ALA A 183 5.22 -16.15 -2.07
C ALA A 183 5.95 -14.81 -2.08
N THR A 184 5.43 -13.80 -1.36
CA THR A 184 6.10 -12.48 -1.29
C THR A 184 7.36 -12.51 -0.41
N THR A 185 7.42 -13.35 0.63
CA THR A 185 8.65 -13.57 1.40
C THR A 185 9.73 -14.19 0.52
N CYS A 186 9.40 -15.19 -0.29
CA CYS A 186 10.33 -15.73 -1.30
C CYS A 186 10.77 -14.66 -2.30
N GLY A 187 9.84 -13.82 -2.76
CA GLY A 187 10.14 -12.68 -3.63
C GLY A 187 11.10 -11.67 -2.99
N THR A 188 10.88 -11.35 -1.72
CA THR A 188 11.76 -10.44 -0.95
C THR A 188 13.17 -11.04 -0.81
N ALA A 189 13.27 -12.34 -0.53
CA ALA A 189 14.56 -13.03 -0.46
C ALA A 189 15.29 -12.97 -1.81
N ALA A 190 14.58 -13.20 -2.92
CA ALA A 190 15.15 -13.09 -4.26
C ALA A 190 15.66 -11.66 -4.56
N VAL A 191 14.89 -10.62 -4.18
CA VAL A 191 15.31 -9.23 -4.35
C VAL A 191 16.54 -8.89 -3.52
N ILE A 192 16.64 -9.40 -2.28
CA ILE A 192 17.83 -9.22 -1.44
C ILE A 192 19.05 -9.83 -2.12
N VAL A 193 18.93 -11.04 -2.65
CA VAL A 193 20.03 -11.71 -3.39
C VAL A 193 20.41 -10.90 -4.63
N MET A 194 19.44 -10.42 -5.40
CA MET A 194 19.71 -9.58 -6.59
C MET A 194 20.36 -8.24 -6.26
N CYS A 195 20.09 -7.68 -5.09
CA CYS A 195 20.72 -6.42 -4.65
C CYS A 195 22.10 -6.64 -4.01
N ALA A 196 22.43 -7.88 -3.64
CA ALA A 196 23.73 -8.27 -3.09
C ALA A 196 24.76 -8.61 -4.17
N LEU A 197 24.31 -8.98 -5.37
CA LEU A 197 25.13 -9.21 -6.57
C LEU A 197 25.48 -7.92 -7.28
#